data_59c7778a3ca1b6c3bd42d9afbb7f28ce
#
_entry.id   59c7778a3ca1b6c3bd42d9afbb7f28ce
#
_cell.length_a   1.000
_cell.length_b   1.000
_cell.length_c   1.000
_cell.angle_alpha   90.00
_cell.angle_beta   90.00
_cell.angle_gamma   90.00
#
_symmetry.space_group_name_H-M   'P 1'
#
loop_
_entity.id
_entity.type
_entity.pdbx_description
1 polymer ?
#
loop_
_entity_poly.entity_id
_entity_poly.type
_entity_poly.pdbx_seq_one_letter_code
_entity_poly.pdbx_strand_id
1 'polypeptide(L)'
;VGQLLNNITMIREHLNADLHISGVLLTMYDGRTKLAEQVVDEVRGQFGAVVLGNVIPRSVRVSEAPGYGQTVIDYSPSSHGAYAYGAAAKELDERGDYVPHSSTGPIGVSPEIFAQLSQQNADEATETAEETADQAADDTVHDTADEA
;
A
#
# COMPACT_ATOMS: atom_id res chain seq x y z
N VAL A 1 4.19 -2.45 -2.82
CA VAL A 1 2.87 -2.63 -3.45
C VAL A 1 2.89 -3.84 -4.37
N GLY A 2 3.88 -4.01 -5.25
CA GLY A 2 3.94 -5.09 -6.22
C GLY A 2 3.95 -6.48 -5.58
N GLN A 3 4.71 -6.71 -4.49
CA GLN A 3 4.70 -8.01 -3.79
C GLN A 3 3.31 -8.36 -3.24
N LEU A 4 2.53 -7.39 -2.77
CA LEU A 4 1.15 -7.60 -2.37
C LEU A 4 0.27 -8.04 -3.55
N LEU A 5 0.43 -7.40 -4.71
CA LEU A 5 -0.30 -7.76 -5.92
C LEU A 5 0.05 -9.18 -6.41
N ASN A 6 1.32 -9.56 -6.35
CA ASN A 6 1.75 -10.94 -6.66
C ASN A 6 1.10 -11.95 -5.72
N ASN A 7 1.03 -11.68 -4.41
CA ASN A 7 0.37 -12.53 -3.44
C ASN A 7 -1.13 -12.66 -3.73
N ILE A 8 -1.81 -11.55 -4.07
CA ILE A 8 -3.23 -11.56 -4.44
C ILE A 8 -3.44 -12.42 -5.69
N THR A 9 -2.59 -12.30 -6.70
CA THR A 9 -2.66 -13.11 -7.92
C THR A 9 -2.51 -14.60 -7.60
N MET A 10 -1.52 -14.97 -6.81
CA MET A 10 -1.30 -16.36 -6.40
C MET A 10 -2.50 -16.93 -5.62
N ILE A 11 -3.10 -16.15 -4.72
CA ILE A 11 -4.31 -16.57 -3.99
C ILE A 11 -5.48 -16.76 -4.96
N ARG A 12 -5.64 -15.88 -5.94
CA ARG A 12 -6.70 -16.02 -6.94
C ARG A 12 -6.56 -17.28 -7.78
N GLU A 13 -5.35 -17.58 -8.23
CA GLU A 13 -5.08 -18.72 -9.11
C GLU A 13 -5.29 -20.07 -8.41
N HIS A 14 -5.01 -20.14 -7.09
CA HIS A 14 -4.96 -21.41 -6.38
C HIS A 14 -6.07 -21.60 -5.33
N LEU A 15 -6.64 -20.50 -4.79
CA LEU A 15 -7.51 -20.56 -3.63
C LEU A 15 -8.88 -19.89 -3.83
N ASN A 16 -8.91 -18.70 -4.45
CA ASN A 16 -10.14 -17.91 -4.59
C ASN A 16 -10.12 -17.09 -5.88
N ALA A 17 -10.72 -17.62 -6.94
CA ALA A 17 -10.78 -16.98 -8.25
C ALA A 17 -11.55 -15.64 -8.25
N ASP A 18 -12.47 -15.45 -7.31
CA ASP A 18 -13.31 -14.24 -7.20
C ASP A 18 -12.66 -13.12 -6.37
N LEU A 19 -11.48 -13.38 -5.78
CA LEU A 19 -10.77 -12.34 -5.02
C LEU A 19 -10.40 -11.16 -5.93
N HIS A 20 -10.77 -9.96 -5.52
CA HIS A 20 -10.44 -8.71 -6.22
C HIS A 20 -10.21 -7.57 -5.24
N ILE A 21 -9.55 -6.51 -5.71
CA ILE A 21 -9.35 -5.29 -4.93
C ILE A 21 -10.60 -4.42 -5.07
N SER A 22 -11.35 -4.24 -4.00
CA SER A 22 -12.54 -3.39 -3.96
C SER A 22 -12.20 -1.90 -3.86
N GLY A 23 -11.08 -1.58 -3.24
CA GLY A 23 -10.63 -0.19 -3.10
C GLY A 23 -9.23 -0.08 -2.53
N VAL A 24 -8.57 1.02 -2.86
CA VAL A 24 -7.27 1.43 -2.30
C VAL A 24 -7.47 2.73 -1.54
N LEU A 25 -7.28 2.70 -0.23
CA LEU A 25 -7.39 3.87 0.64
C LEU A 25 -5.99 4.37 1.02
N LEU A 26 -5.67 5.60 0.64
CA LEU A 26 -4.42 6.25 1.02
C LEU A 26 -4.51 6.80 2.44
N THR A 27 -3.53 6.45 3.27
CA THR A 27 -3.48 6.86 4.68
C THR A 27 -2.22 7.65 4.99
N MET A 28 -2.16 8.24 6.20
CA MET A 28 -1.00 9.01 6.66
C MET A 28 -0.66 10.23 5.77
N TYR A 29 -1.64 10.74 5.02
CA TYR A 29 -1.44 11.87 4.12
C TYR A 29 -1.07 13.16 4.89
N ASP A 30 0.06 13.75 4.54
CA ASP A 30 0.49 15.06 5.04
C ASP A 30 0.52 16.09 3.90
N GLY A 31 -0.57 16.83 3.74
CA GLY A 31 -0.75 17.83 2.67
C GLY A 31 0.22 19.03 2.73
N ARG A 32 1.12 19.07 3.73
CA ARG A 32 2.18 20.08 3.81
C ARG A 32 3.42 19.68 3.00
N THR A 33 3.48 18.45 2.53
CA THR A 33 4.64 17.91 1.82
C THR A 33 4.31 17.66 0.35
N LYS A 34 5.17 18.14 -0.55
CA LYS A 34 5.06 17.83 -1.98
C LYS A 34 5.17 16.34 -2.27
N LEU A 35 5.93 15.62 -1.46
CA LEU A 35 6.09 14.17 -1.60
C LEU A 35 4.75 13.45 -1.42
N ALA A 36 3.96 13.82 -0.41
CA ALA A 36 2.65 13.18 -0.19
C ALA A 36 1.70 13.42 -1.38
N GLU A 37 1.73 14.61 -1.96
CA GLU A 37 0.94 14.96 -3.14
C GLU A 37 1.38 14.12 -4.36
N GLN A 38 2.69 14.05 -4.62
CA GLN A 38 3.25 13.22 -5.69
C GLN A 38 2.90 11.74 -5.55
N VAL A 39 2.96 11.18 -4.33
CA VAL A 39 2.57 9.79 -4.07
C VAL A 39 1.09 9.55 -4.35
N VAL A 40 0.22 10.48 -3.96
CA VAL A 40 -1.23 10.40 -4.26
C VAL A 40 -1.47 10.38 -5.77
N ASP A 41 -0.82 11.29 -6.51
CA ASP A 41 -0.97 11.39 -7.96
C ASP A 41 -0.43 10.14 -8.67
N GLU A 42 0.72 9.63 -8.23
CA GLU A 42 1.33 8.39 -8.74
C GLU A 42 0.38 7.19 -8.53
N VAL A 43 -0.11 6.99 -7.30
CA VAL A 43 -1.01 5.87 -6.99
C VAL A 43 -2.33 6.00 -7.75
N ARG A 44 -2.88 7.20 -7.87
CA ARG A 44 -4.09 7.44 -8.67
C ARG A 44 -3.86 7.19 -10.16
N GLY A 45 -2.69 7.56 -10.67
CA GLY A 45 -2.30 7.28 -12.04
C GLY A 45 -2.19 5.78 -12.33
N GLN A 46 -1.64 5.02 -11.40
CA GLN A 46 -1.44 3.57 -11.53
C GLN A 46 -2.72 2.76 -11.32
N PHE A 47 -3.49 3.06 -10.27
CA PHE A 47 -4.64 2.25 -9.87
C PHE A 47 -5.99 2.81 -10.34
N GLY A 48 -6.03 4.05 -10.82
CA GLY A 48 -7.21 4.64 -11.41
C GLY A 48 -8.42 4.68 -10.47
N ALA A 49 -9.56 4.20 -10.97
CA ALA A 49 -10.85 4.24 -10.27
C ALA A 49 -10.93 3.36 -8.99
N VAL A 50 -9.99 2.45 -8.79
CA VAL A 50 -9.92 1.63 -7.56
C VAL A 50 -9.49 2.48 -6.35
N VAL A 51 -8.73 3.55 -6.57
CA VAL A 51 -8.31 4.45 -5.47
C VAL A 51 -9.50 5.26 -4.99
N LEU A 52 -9.71 5.28 -3.66
CA LEU A 52 -10.74 6.13 -3.07
C LEU A 52 -10.38 7.60 -3.25
N GLY A 53 -11.39 8.43 -3.49
CA GLY A 53 -11.23 9.88 -3.58
C GLY A 53 -10.81 10.50 -2.25
N ASN A 54 -11.31 9.92 -1.14
CA ASN A 54 -10.95 10.33 0.20
C ASN A 54 -9.58 9.78 0.61
N VAL A 55 -8.79 10.61 1.31
CA VAL A 55 -7.51 10.22 1.91
C VAL A 55 -7.58 10.39 3.43
N ILE A 56 -6.89 9.54 4.19
CA ILE A 56 -6.83 9.67 5.64
C ILE A 56 -5.62 10.52 6.01
N PRO A 57 -5.81 11.68 6.63
CA PRO A 57 -4.71 12.55 7.02
C PRO A 57 -3.90 11.93 8.15
N ARG A 58 -2.63 12.28 8.22
CA ARG A 58 -1.79 12.00 9.38
C ARG A 58 -2.39 12.68 10.61
N SER A 59 -2.76 11.90 11.62
CA SER A 59 -3.46 12.40 12.81
C SER A 59 -3.01 11.67 14.06
N VAL A 60 -2.64 12.43 15.08
CA VAL A 60 -2.30 11.90 16.41
C VAL A 60 -3.50 11.17 17.01
N ARG A 61 -4.72 11.68 16.83
CA ARG A 61 -5.95 11.04 17.35
C ARG A 61 -6.21 9.66 16.76
N VAL A 62 -5.89 9.48 15.47
CA VAL A 62 -5.97 8.17 14.83
C VAL A 62 -4.97 7.19 15.44
N SER A 63 -3.76 7.67 15.77
CA SER A 63 -2.72 6.83 16.37
C SER A 63 -2.97 6.50 17.83
N GLU A 64 -3.64 7.39 18.58
CA GLU A 64 -3.94 7.20 20.00
C GLU A 64 -5.12 6.24 20.24
N ALA A 65 -6.16 6.30 19.40
CA ALA A 65 -7.41 5.56 19.60
C ALA A 65 -7.23 4.05 19.87
N PRO A 66 -6.36 3.31 19.16
CA PRO A 66 -6.12 1.89 19.44
C PRO A 66 -5.55 1.63 20.83
N GLY A 67 -4.75 2.57 21.38
CA GLY A 67 -4.22 2.47 22.76
C GLY A 67 -5.31 2.47 23.84
N TYR A 68 -6.48 3.00 23.51
CA TYR A 68 -7.67 3.01 24.38
C TYR A 68 -8.70 1.93 23.98
N GLY A 69 -8.37 1.05 23.04
CA GLY A 69 -9.28 0.03 22.56
C GLY A 69 -10.51 0.60 21.80
N GLN A 70 -10.38 1.79 21.24
CA GLN A 70 -11.46 2.52 20.57
C GLN A 70 -11.13 2.79 19.09
N THR A 71 -12.16 2.99 18.29
CA THR A 71 -12.00 3.58 16.96
C THR A 71 -11.77 5.09 17.07
N VAL A 72 -11.17 5.73 16.07
CA VAL A 72 -11.04 7.20 16.07
C VAL A 72 -12.41 7.89 16.07
N ILE A 73 -13.43 7.24 15.54
CA ILE A 73 -14.80 7.75 15.51
C ILE A 73 -15.39 7.85 16.92
N ASP A 74 -15.11 6.85 17.78
CA ASP A 74 -15.55 6.86 19.18
C ASP A 74 -14.65 7.72 20.06
N TYR A 75 -13.32 7.60 19.84
CA TYR A 75 -12.31 8.31 20.65
C TYR A 75 -12.33 9.82 20.46
N SER A 76 -12.47 10.28 19.21
CA SER A 76 -12.45 11.71 18.87
C SER A 76 -13.35 12.00 17.67
N PRO A 77 -14.69 11.98 17.86
CA PRO A 77 -15.68 12.06 16.78
C PRO A 77 -15.56 13.33 15.91
N SER A 78 -15.14 14.45 16.51
CA SER A 78 -14.97 15.74 15.84
C SER A 78 -13.61 15.95 15.18
N SER A 79 -12.72 14.95 15.22
CA SER A 79 -11.39 15.05 14.61
C SER A 79 -11.46 14.92 13.09
N HIS A 80 -10.51 15.56 12.38
CA HIS A 80 -10.37 15.38 10.93
C HIS A 80 -10.17 13.90 10.52
N GLY A 81 -9.49 13.11 11.37
CA GLY A 81 -9.33 11.67 11.15
C GLY A 81 -10.66 10.92 11.19
N ALA A 82 -11.54 11.21 12.17
CA ALA A 82 -12.86 10.60 12.26
C ALA A 82 -13.73 10.93 11.05
N TYR A 83 -13.76 12.19 10.64
CA TYR A 83 -14.48 12.61 9.42
C TYR A 83 -13.93 11.93 8.17
N ALA A 84 -12.61 11.84 8.02
CA ALA A 84 -11.99 11.21 6.85
C ALA A 84 -12.33 9.72 6.76
N TYR A 85 -12.28 8.99 7.88
CA TYR A 85 -12.70 7.57 7.91
C TYR A 85 -14.19 7.40 7.62
N GLY A 86 -15.04 8.27 8.17
CA GLY A 86 -16.48 8.25 7.88
C GLY A 86 -16.77 8.52 6.39
N ALA A 87 -16.07 9.49 5.78
CA ALA A 87 -16.19 9.79 4.36
C ALA A 87 -15.69 8.64 3.47
N ALA A 88 -14.56 8.01 3.82
CA ALA A 88 -14.04 6.85 3.11
C ALA A 88 -14.98 5.64 3.21
N ALA A 89 -15.55 5.39 4.39
CA ALA A 89 -16.53 4.32 4.60
C ALA A 89 -17.79 4.54 3.76
N LYS A 90 -18.30 5.78 3.71
CA LYS A 90 -19.45 6.14 2.88
C LYS A 90 -19.15 5.97 1.39
N GLU A 91 -17.98 6.41 0.94
CA GLU A 91 -17.56 6.22 -0.46
C GLU A 91 -17.48 4.74 -0.82
N LEU A 92 -16.97 3.90 0.08
CA LEU A 92 -16.89 2.46 -0.14
C LEU A 92 -18.28 1.80 -0.18
N ASP A 93 -19.19 2.20 0.70
CA ASP A 93 -20.58 1.73 0.73
C ASP A 93 -21.33 2.12 -0.56
N GLU A 94 -21.17 3.35 -1.03
CA GLU A 94 -21.77 3.85 -2.28
C GLU A 94 -21.23 3.15 -3.52
N ARG A 95 -19.99 2.62 -3.49
CA ARG A 95 -19.44 1.79 -4.58
C ARG A 95 -20.12 0.43 -4.68
N GLY A 96 -20.74 -0.05 -3.61
CA GLY A 96 -21.33 -1.39 -3.53
C GLY A 96 -20.29 -2.48 -3.80
N ASP A 97 -20.74 -3.59 -4.34
CA ASP A 97 -19.85 -4.68 -4.79
C ASP A 97 -19.13 -4.26 -6.09
N TYR A 98 -18.10 -3.41 -5.93
CA TYR A 98 -17.26 -3.02 -7.06
C TYR A 98 -16.54 -4.24 -7.62
N VAL A 99 -17.01 -4.69 -8.77
CA VAL A 99 -16.31 -5.69 -9.56
C VAL A 99 -15.49 -4.96 -10.62
N PRO A 100 -14.16 -5.14 -10.66
CA PRO A 100 -13.32 -4.51 -11.67
C PRO A 100 -13.79 -4.87 -13.07
N HIS A 101 -14.01 -3.88 -13.93
CA HIS A 101 -14.31 -4.14 -15.33
C HIS A 101 -13.11 -4.80 -16.02
N SER A 102 -13.38 -5.56 -17.07
CA SER A 102 -12.36 -6.32 -17.83
C SER A 102 -11.20 -5.46 -18.36
N SER A 103 -11.40 -4.15 -18.50
CA SER A 103 -10.37 -3.19 -18.93
C SER A 103 -9.31 -2.89 -17.85
N THR A 104 -9.61 -3.18 -16.58
CA THR A 104 -8.70 -2.94 -15.44
C THR A 104 -7.96 -4.21 -15.00
N GLY A 105 -8.10 -5.31 -15.74
CA GLY A 105 -7.51 -6.59 -15.37
C GLY A 105 -8.22 -7.30 -14.21
N PRO A 106 -7.85 -8.55 -13.95
CA PRO A 106 -8.59 -9.42 -13.04
C PRO A 106 -8.54 -9.03 -11.57
N ILE A 107 -7.59 -8.20 -11.15
CA ILE A 107 -7.44 -7.73 -9.77
C ILE A 107 -7.75 -6.23 -9.60
N GLY A 108 -8.39 -5.60 -10.60
CA GLY A 108 -8.72 -4.18 -10.57
C GLY A 108 -7.57 -3.24 -10.93
N VAL A 109 -6.46 -3.79 -11.38
CA VAL A 109 -5.27 -3.07 -11.88
C VAL A 109 -5.02 -3.47 -13.31
N SER A 110 -4.65 -2.52 -14.19
CA SER A 110 -4.38 -2.85 -15.59
C SER A 110 -3.23 -3.86 -15.69
N PRO A 111 -3.27 -4.81 -16.67
CA PRO A 111 -2.21 -5.81 -16.83
C PRO A 111 -0.82 -5.17 -17.06
N GLU A 112 -0.77 -4.02 -17.70
CA GLU A 112 0.47 -3.28 -17.96
C GLU A 112 1.09 -2.73 -16.67
N ILE A 113 0.27 -2.10 -15.83
CA ILE A 113 0.68 -1.58 -14.52
C ILE A 113 1.07 -2.72 -13.60
N PHE A 114 0.32 -3.83 -13.62
CA PHE A 114 0.65 -5.02 -12.86
C PHE A 114 2.02 -5.58 -13.25
N ALA A 115 2.32 -5.67 -14.54
CA ALA A 115 3.60 -6.13 -15.06
C ALA A 115 4.75 -5.20 -14.66
N GLN A 116 4.56 -3.87 -14.73
CA GLN A 116 5.55 -2.89 -14.28
C GLN A 116 5.86 -3.00 -12.80
N LEU A 117 4.84 -3.07 -11.94
CA LEU A 117 5.01 -3.20 -10.49
C LEU A 117 5.66 -4.53 -10.10
N SER A 118 5.40 -5.59 -10.85
CA SER A 118 6.03 -6.90 -10.64
C SER A 118 7.50 -6.89 -11.04
N GLN A 119 7.86 -6.17 -12.11
CA GLN A 119 9.24 -6.00 -12.55
C GLN A 119 10.05 -5.15 -11.59
N GLN A 120 9.53 -3.99 -11.14
CA GLN A 120 10.19 -3.14 -10.15
C GLN A 120 10.53 -3.90 -8.87
N ASN A 121 9.63 -4.76 -8.39
CA ASN A 121 9.91 -5.58 -7.21
C ASN A 121 10.97 -6.65 -7.42
N ALA A 122 11.06 -7.22 -8.62
CA ALA A 122 12.10 -8.18 -8.96
C ALA A 122 13.47 -7.51 -8.98
N ASP A 123 13.54 -6.29 -9.52
CA ASP A 123 14.76 -5.49 -9.58
C ASP A 123 15.21 -5.03 -8.17
N GLU A 124 14.29 -4.53 -7.34
CA GLU A 124 14.56 -4.16 -5.93
C GLU A 124 14.99 -5.38 -5.09
N ALA A 125 14.41 -6.55 -5.32
CA ALA A 125 14.79 -7.78 -4.60
C ALA A 125 16.19 -8.25 -4.97
N THR A 126 16.60 -8.05 -6.23
CA THR A 126 17.96 -8.39 -6.72
C THR A 126 19.00 -7.41 -6.16
N GLU A 127 18.70 -6.12 -6.17
CA GLU A 127 19.58 -5.08 -5.62
C GLU A 127 19.81 -5.24 -4.12
N THR A 128 18.74 -5.55 -3.35
CA THR A 128 18.84 -5.83 -1.91
C THR A 128 19.62 -7.11 -1.61
N ALA A 129 19.53 -8.13 -2.47
CA ALA A 129 20.27 -9.38 -2.32
C ALA A 129 21.77 -9.19 -2.63
N GLU A 130 22.11 -8.36 -3.61
CA GLU A 130 23.49 -8.01 -3.94
C GLU A 130 24.13 -7.16 -2.84
N GLU A 131 23.41 -6.16 -2.30
CA GLU A 131 23.89 -5.30 -1.22
C GLU A 131 24.14 -6.09 0.08
N THR A 132 23.26 -7.04 0.41
CA THR A 132 23.46 -7.94 1.56
C THR A 132 24.60 -8.93 1.35
N ALA A 133 24.85 -9.39 0.14
CA ALA A 133 25.97 -10.28 -0.17
C ALA A 133 27.31 -9.55 -0.11
N ASP A 134 27.36 -8.30 -0.55
CA ASP A 134 28.58 -7.45 -0.51
C ASP A 134 28.93 -7.05 0.93
N GLN A 135 27.93 -6.76 1.76
CA GLN A 135 28.08 -6.45 3.18
C GLN A 135 28.59 -7.68 3.98
N ALA A 136 28.09 -8.88 3.67
CA ALA A 136 28.55 -10.11 4.28
C ALA A 136 29.99 -10.51 3.86
N ALA A 137 30.43 -10.09 2.67
CA ALA A 137 31.81 -10.30 2.20
C ALA A 137 32.79 -9.35 2.88
N ASP A 138 32.40 -8.10 3.16
CA ASP A 138 33.24 -7.10 3.83
C ASP A 138 33.44 -7.43 5.32
N ASP A 139 32.40 -7.90 6.02
CA ASP A 139 32.48 -8.34 7.42
C ASP A 139 33.43 -9.55 7.61
N THR A 140 33.54 -10.44 6.62
CA THR A 140 34.44 -11.60 6.71
C THR A 140 35.93 -11.25 6.51
N VAL A 141 36.22 -10.12 5.84
CA VAL A 141 37.59 -9.66 5.63
C VAL A 141 38.14 -8.94 6.86
N HIS A 142 37.28 -8.35 7.69
CA HIS A 142 37.70 -7.62 8.88
C HIS A 142 38.03 -8.50 10.08
N ASP A 143 37.40 -9.68 10.19
CA ASP A 143 37.61 -10.64 11.30
C ASP A 143 38.91 -11.44 11.18
N THR A 144 39.52 -11.50 9.99
CA THR A 144 40.81 -12.22 9.78
C THR A 144 42.07 -11.37 10.00
N ALA A 145 41.92 -10.05 10.26
CA ALA A 145 43.06 -9.14 10.43
C ALA A 145 43.46 -8.90 11.89
N ASP A 146 42.71 -9.39 12.87
CA ASP A 146 42.97 -9.18 14.31
C ASP A 146 43.59 -10.41 15.02
N GLU A 147 43.95 -11.49 14.30
CA GLU A 147 44.64 -12.69 14.83
C GLU A 147 46.09 -12.89 14.31
N ALA A 148 46.83 -11.80 13.99
CA ALA A 148 48.23 -11.91 13.58
C ALA A 148 49.16 -11.04 14.44
#